data_58ad365475a8945b9042fd1b26384664
#
_entry.id   58ad365475a8945b9042fd1b26384664
#
_cell.length_a   1.000
_cell.length_b   1.000
_cell.length_c   1.000
_cell.angle_alpha   90.00
_cell.angle_beta   90.00
_cell.angle_gamma   90.00
#
_symmetry.space_group_name_H-M   'P 1'
#
loop_
_entity.id
_entity.type
_entity.pdbx_description
1 polymer ?
#
loop_
_entity_poly.entity_id
_entity_poly.type
_entity_poly.pdbx_seq_one_letter_code
_entity_poly.pdbx_strand_id
1 'polypeptide(L)'
;MNLLKKLNRQDTKHPKIQGFASVAFWLPALMLLFPLHSFASRNAAIDSLITSFERTPSTATANSFFMLLGSEQLFDEPINLTTDTPTDSVSQMFWYWAAEWLFDNQEYATARDYALRALPLYRYPSEDKAYCLNLLGVVSVRLGSFGNAVTYAKEALDIFMLLGNADDISSAMNTLAGTYMAAGQPQNAEQYILQGLDYADRANNPRRKAILLGMASEVYLRLGKNDKSLDFASRAYSLDSVMGNTGRLPVRLSMKAAALEALGRNDDALDAYNLAIEGLRATGNKQSLAITLNKLGFLLQKSGKSAEAVNCFHEAGALFSSLGDLYNLVMSQKGLYESYWNVNPDSARVALDRFNQLKDSLYSNATADALAKYQAAFDNDRLKAENELLHRNHYIGIAIAVIILLAVIAVALWCVARIGRRHRREMLEVLALIKNPETAPNPETAPESAPSEASFIQQVIDLVEDGIKNDISRCSVAFIAKQLSISEQTFRRRVREATGQSPKTFISAIVMERAARMLTDTPEIPVADIAARFGFEDASGFTHAFKRVFGCTPTQYRNNHI
;
A
#
# COMPACT_ATOMS: atom_id res chain seq x y z
N MET A 1 2.64 -11.78 -11.63
CA MET A 1 1.21 -11.42 -11.81
C MET A 1 1.04 -9.94 -12.15
N ASN A 2 1.83 -9.02 -11.58
CA ASN A 2 1.85 -7.60 -11.98
C ASN A 2 2.52 -7.36 -13.35
N LEU A 3 3.53 -8.15 -13.70
CA LEU A 3 4.16 -8.12 -15.03
C LEU A 3 3.14 -8.37 -16.16
N LEU A 4 2.24 -9.34 -15.99
CA LEU A 4 1.14 -9.62 -16.94
C LEU A 4 0.10 -8.48 -17.02
N LYS A 5 -0.04 -7.67 -15.95
CA LYS A 5 -0.91 -6.49 -15.97
C LYS A 5 -0.31 -5.31 -16.74
N LYS A 6 1.01 -5.11 -16.68
CA LYS A 6 1.69 -4.08 -17.51
C LYS A 6 1.65 -4.44 -19.01
N LEU A 7 1.79 -5.71 -19.35
CA LEU A 7 1.60 -6.19 -20.74
C LEU A 7 0.18 -5.89 -21.28
N ASN A 8 -0.85 -6.08 -20.46
CA ASN A 8 -2.23 -5.78 -20.89
C ASN A 8 -2.54 -4.27 -21.01
N ARG A 9 -1.78 -3.38 -20.35
CA ARG A 9 -1.99 -1.92 -20.48
C ARG A 9 -1.30 -1.32 -21.73
N GLN A 10 -0.21 -1.93 -22.21
CA GLN A 10 0.50 -1.45 -23.41
C GLN A 10 -0.08 -2.02 -24.72
N ASP A 11 -0.74 -3.19 -24.68
CA ASP A 11 -1.17 -3.91 -25.88
C ASP A 11 -2.60 -3.61 -26.37
N THR A 12 -3.24 -2.53 -25.93
CA THR A 12 -4.55 -2.14 -26.49
C THR A 12 -4.50 -1.64 -27.95
N LYS A 13 -3.34 -1.70 -28.61
CA LYS A 13 -3.19 -1.25 -30.02
C LYS A 13 -2.55 -2.25 -30.99
N HIS A 14 -2.26 -3.50 -30.61
CA HIS A 14 -1.70 -4.49 -31.56
C HIS A 14 -2.27 -5.90 -31.38
N PRO A 15 -2.26 -6.73 -32.45
CA PRO A 15 -3.02 -7.96 -32.52
C PRO A 15 -2.46 -9.07 -31.63
N LYS A 16 -3.39 -9.90 -31.14
CA LYS A 16 -3.17 -11.06 -30.28
C LYS A 16 -1.99 -11.91 -30.75
N ILE A 17 -0.94 -11.98 -29.95
CA ILE A 17 0.14 -12.95 -30.11
C ILE A 17 -0.31 -14.26 -29.42
N GLN A 18 -0.83 -15.18 -30.21
CA GLN A 18 -0.85 -16.60 -29.87
C GLN A 18 0.57 -17.11 -30.03
N GLY A 19 1.27 -17.43 -28.94
CA GLY A 19 2.61 -17.97 -29.07
C GLY A 19 3.41 -18.20 -27.79
N PHE A 20 2.78 -18.39 -26.63
CA PHE A 20 3.53 -18.71 -25.39
C PHE A 20 4.12 -20.12 -25.33
N ALA A 21 3.78 -21.00 -26.27
CA ALA A 21 4.33 -22.37 -26.33
C ALA A 21 5.68 -22.46 -27.05
N SER A 22 6.11 -21.42 -27.80
CA SER A 22 7.33 -21.49 -28.62
C SER A 22 8.59 -20.92 -27.93
N VAL A 23 8.45 -20.09 -26.91
CA VAL A 23 9.61 -19.48 -26.23
C VAL A 23 10.31 -20.47 -25.29
N ALA A 24 9.55 -21.43 -24.70
CA ALA A 24 10.14 -22.49 -23.88
C ALA A 24 11.00 -23.48 -24.69
N PHE A 25 10.84 -23.52 -26.02
CA PHE A 25 11.60 -24.45 -26.88
C PHE A 25 12.95 -23.91 -27.34
N TRP A 26 13.17 -22.59 -27.26
CA TRP A 26 14.44 -21.98 -27.70
C TRP A 26 15.45 -21.74 -26.58
N LEU A 27 15.02 -21.80 -25.29
CA LEU A 27 15.93 -21.66 -24.16
C LEU A 27 17.03 -22.75 -24.08
N PRO A 28 16.74 -24.05 -24.39
CA PRO A 28 17.81 -25.06 -24.44
C PRO A 28 18.83 -24.80 -25.54
N ALA A 29 18.42 -24.18 -26.66
CA ALA A 29 19.31 -23.88 -27.76
C ALA A 29 20.26 -22.71 -27.47
N LEU A 30 19.83 -21.71 -26.66
CA LEU A 30 20.70 -20.64 -26.19
C LEU A 30 21.70 -21.14 -25.12
N MET A 31 21.27 -22.07 -24.25
CA MET A 31 22.17 -22.70 -23.27
C MET A 31 23.22 -23.62 -23.91
N LEU A 32 22.95 -24.17 -25.10
CA LEU A 32 23.90 -25.01 -25.85
C LEU A 32 24.94 -24.20 -26.64
N LEU A 33 24.78 -22.90 -26.82
CA LEU A 33 25.72 -22.03 -27.55
C LEU A 33 26.77 -21.37 -26.66
N PHE A 34 26.70 -21.49 -25.35
CA PHE A 34 27.69 -20.94 -24.44
C PHE A 34 28.32 -22.05 -23.58
N PRO A 35 29.60 -22.36 -23.73
CA PRO A 35 30.29 -23.26 -22.81
C PRO A 35 30.48 -22.59 -21.46
N LEU A 36 29.73 -23.08 -20.46
CA LEU A 36 29.68 -22.60 -19.07
C LEU A 36 30.98 -22.84 -18.27
N HIS A 37 32.16 -22.57 -18.78
CA HIS A 37 33.38 -23.01 -18.13
C HIS A 37 34.44 -21.94 -17.85
N SER A 38 34.13 -20.65 -17.94
CA SER A 38 35.07 -19.64 -17.43
C SER A 38 34.31 -18.41 -16.87
N PHE A 39 34.78 -17.85 -15.77
CA PHE A 39 34.33 -16.60 -15.17
C PHE A 39 34.26 -15.45 -16.19
N ALA A 40 35.18 -15.39 -17.13
CA ALA A 40 35.20 -14.38 -18.18
C ALA A 40 34.06 -14.48 -19.19
N SER A 41 33.58 -15.68 -19.52
CA SER A 41 32.45 -15.86 -20.43
C SER A 41 31.10 -15.57 -19.75
N ARG A 42 31.05 -15.74 -18.45
CA ARG A 42 29.89 -15.46 -17.58
C ARG A 42 29.63 -13.96 -17.50
N ASN A 43 30.66 -13.15 -17.23
CA ASN A 43 30.57 -11.70 -17.20
C ASN A 43 30.14 -11.12 -18.57
N ALA A 44 30.65 -11.67 -19.67
CA ALA A 44 30.31 -11.24 -21.02
C ALA A 44 28.82 -11.49 -21.37
N ALA A 45 28.21 -12.57 -20.86
CA ALA A 45 26.79 -12.83 -21.06
C ALA A 45 25.93 -11.84 -20.26
N ILE A 46 26.30 -11.55 -19.01
CA ILE A 46 25.64 -10.57 -18.16
C ILE A 46 25.75 -9.18 -18.79
N ASP A 47 26.95 -8.76 -19.20
CA ASP A 47 27.19 -7.46 -19.84
C ASP A 47 26.40 -7.30 -21.15
N SER A 48 26.28 -8.38 -21.94
CA SER A 48 25.45 -8.38 -23.16
C SER A 48 23.99 -8.18 -22.85
N LEU A 49 23.46 -8.82 -21.79
CA LEU A 49 22.07 -8.67 -21.38
C LEU A 49 21.80 -7.31 -20.74
N ILE A 50 22.73 -6.76 -19.95
CA ILE A 50 22.68 -5.39 -19.45
C ILE A 50 22.60 -4.42 -20.63
N THR A 51 23.50 -4.54 -21.60
CA THR A 51 23.52 -3.69 -22.79
C THR A 51 22.21 -3.81 -23.60
N SER A 52 21.66 -5.01 -23.70
CA SER A 52 20.37 -5.24 -24.37
C SER A 52 19.22 -4.58 -23.62
N PHE A 53 19.21 -4.69 -22.29
CA PHE A 53 18.21 -4.05 -21.44
C PHE A 53 18.31 -2.52 -21.50
N GLU A 54 19.51 -1.96 -21.46
CA GLU A 54 19.75 -0.51 -21.54
C GLU A 54 19.30 0.08 -22.89
N ARG A 55 19.51 -0.65 -23.98
CA ARG A 55 19.07 -0.21 -25.33
C ARG A 55 17.56 -0.27 -25.51
N THR A 56 16.92 -1.31 -25.03
CA THR A 56 15.48 -1.55 -25.19
C THR A 56 14.88 -2.06 -23.88
N PRO A 57 14.68 -1.17 -22.88
CA PRO A 57 14.10 -1.57 -21.59
C PRO A 57 12.68 -2.09 -21.82
N SER A 58 12.52 -3.38 -21.65
CA SER A 58 11.22 -4.06 -21.77
C SER A 58 11.13 -5.16 -20.73
N THR A 59 9.90 -5.55 -20.41
CA THR A 59 9.62 -6.67 -19.52
C THR A 59 10.26 -7.98 -20.02
N ALA A 60 10.32 -8.17 -21.34
CA ALA A 60 10.93 -9.38 -21.95
C ALA A 60 12.44 -9.42 -21.74
N THR A 61 13.15 -8.30 -21.98
CA THR A 61 14.60 -8.19 -21.76
C THR A 61 14.94 -8.30 -20.29
N ALA A 62 14.15 -7.69 -19.39
CA ALA A 62 14.28 -7.81 -17.95
C ALA A 62 14.11 -9.26 -17.47
N ASN A 63 13.06 -9.95 -17.90
CA ASN A 63 12.84 -11.35 -17.54
C ASN A 63 13.99 -12.27 -17.98
N SER A 64 14.47 -12.11 -19.22
CA SER A 64 15.58 -12.92 -19.72
C SER A 64 16.84 -12.72 -18.88
N PHE A 65 17.10 -11.49 -18.47
CA PHE A 65 18.21 -11.14 -17.61
C PHE A 65 18.06 -11.73 -16.20
N PHE A 66 16.88 -11.55 -15.57
CA PHE A 66 16.64 -12.07 -14.22
C PHE A 66 16.59 -13.59 -14.16
N MET A 67 16.08 -14.26 -15.18
CA MET A 67 16.14 -15.72 -15.27
C MET A 67 17.59 -16.22 -15.32
N LEU A 68 18.48 -15.54 -16.06
CA LEU A 68 19.89 -15.90 -16.08
C LEU A 68 20.53 -15.68 -14.71
N LEU A 69 20.35 -14.52 -14.09
CA LEU A 69 20.87 -14.24 -12.76
C LEU A 69 20.40 -15.26 -11.71
N GLY A 70 19.13 -15.63 -11.74
CA GLY A 70 18.55 -16.62 -10.82
C GLY A 70 19.09 -18.03 -11.06
N SER A 71 19.23 -18.46 -12.33
CA SER A 71 19.77 -19.77 -12.67
C SER A 71 21.23 -19.94 -12.25
N GLU A 72 21.98 -18.84 -12.23
CA GLU A 72 23.40 -18.82 -11.87
C GLU A 72 23.67 -18.40 -10.41
N GLN A 73 22.62 -18.09 -9.65
CA GLN A 73 22.70 -17.58 -8.26
C GLN A 73 23.57 -16.31 -8.12
N LEU A 74 23.50 -15.40 -9.09
CA LEU A 74 24.38 -14.22 -9.21
C LEU A 74 23.74 -12.92 -8.69
N PHE A 75 22.62 -12.96 -7.98
CA PHE A 75 21.99 -11.74 -7.44
C PHE A 75 22.83 -11.01 -6.38
N ASP A 76 23.79 -11.70 -5.76
CA ASP A 76 24.71 -11.11 -4.78
C ASP A 76 25.92 -10.42 -5.44
N GLU A 77 26.13 -10.62 -6.75
CA GLU A 77 27.21 -9.96 -7.50
C GLU A 77 26.87 -8.48 -7.77
N PRO A 78 27.87 -7.58 -7.73
CA PRO A 78 27.63 -6.17 -8.01
C PRO A 78 27.25 -5.97 -9.49
N ILE A 79 25.98 -5.67 -9.72
CA ILE A 79 25.47 -5.34 -11.05
C ILE A 79 25.65 -3.84 -11.27
N ASN A 80 26.52 -3.47 -12.20
CA ASN A 80 26.76 -2.09 -12.60
C ASN A 80 26.04 -1.81 -13.92
N LEU A 81 24.94 -1.07 -13.85
CA LEU A 81 24.32 -0.49 -15.04
C LEU A 81 25.14 0.74 -15.44
N THR A 82 25.87 0.63 -16.54
CA THR A 82 26.69 1.72 -17.10
C THR A 82 25.89 2.39 -18.21
N THR A 83 25.16 3.43 -17.89
CA THR A 83 24.52 4.24 -18.94
C THR A 83 25.27 5.55 -19.11
N ASP A 84 25.74 5.83 -20.32
CA ASP A 84 26.30 7.14 -20.71
C ASP A 84 25.22 8.23 -20.79
N THR A 85 23.95 7.86 -20.65
CA THR A 85 22.83 8.77 -20.56
C THR A 85 22.27 8.75 -19.14
N PRO A 86 21.92 9.91 -18.54
CA PRO A 86 21.31 9.98 -17.21
C PRO A 86 19.89 9.44 -17.26
N THR A 87 19.75 8.15 -17.41
CA THR A 87 18.46 7.47 -17.48
C THR A 87 18.11 6.89 -16.13
N ASP A 88 17.90 7.78 -15.13
CA ASP A 88 17.28 7.40 -13.88
C ASP A 88 16.09 6.45 -14.11
N SER A 89 15.37 6.62 -15.24
CA SER A 89 14.22 5.80 -15.60
C SER A 89 14.56 4.35 -15.92
N VAL A 90 15.67 4.07 -16.62
CA VAL A 90 16.10 2.68 -16.91
C VAL A 90 16.53 2.00 -15.63
N SER A 91 17.33 2.66 -14.80
CA SER A 91 17.75 2.14 -13.50
C SER A 91 16.57 1.91 -12.56
N GLN A 92 15.59 2.84 -12.51
CA GLN A 92 14.35 2.68 -11.76
C GLN A 92 13.59 1.42 -12.15
N MET A 93 13.39 1.22 -13.47
CA MET A 93 12.68 0.06 -14.01
C MET A 93 13.44 -1.23 -13.72
N PHE A 94 14.77 -1.23 -13.90
CA PHE A 94 15.61 -2.39 -13.65
C PHE A 94 15.51 -2.84 -12.18
N TRP A 95 15.83 -1.95 -11.24
CA TRP A 95 15.85 -2.29 -9.83
C TRP A 95 14.47 -2.68 -9.30
N TYR A 96 13.41 -2.03 -9.77
CA TYR A 96 12.04 -2.36 -9.38
C TYR A 96 11.62 -3.74 -9.92
N TRP A 97 11.84 -4.02 -11.20
CA TRP A 97 11.48 -5.31 -11.79
C TRP A 97 12.33 -6.45 -11.24
N ALA A 98 13.61 -6.20 -10.95
CA ALA A 98 14.44 -7.17 -10.25
C ALA A 98 13.87 -7.49 -8.86
N ALA A 99 13.45 -6.48 -8.12
CA ALA A 99 12.82 -6.66 -6.81
C ALA A 99 11.49 -7.44 -6.91
N GLU A 100 10.64 -7.16 -7.91
CA GLU A 100 9.41 -7.94 -8.15
C GLU A 100 9.73 -9.39 -8.50
N TRP A 101 10.68 -9.62 -9.39
CA TRP A 101 11.07 -10.98 -9.78
C TRP A 101 11.63 -11.76 -8.59
N LEU A 102 12.50 -11.16 -7.79
CA LEU A 102 13.04 -11.75 -6.56
C LEU A 102 11.96 -12.03 -5.53
N PHE A 103 10.98 -11.13 -5.38
CA PHE A 103 9.83 -11.34 -4.51
C PHE A 103 8.99 -12.54 -4.97
N ASP A 104 8.72 -12.68 -6.27
CA ASP A 104 7.97 -13.81 -6.83
C ASP A 104 8.74 -15.13 -6.67
N ASN A 105 10.08 -15.08 -6.66
CA ASN A 105 10.95 -16.22 -6.37
C ASN A 105 11.26 -16.38 -4.87
N GLN A 106 10.68 -15.53 -4.02
CA GLN A 106 10.72 -15.62 -2.56
C GLN A 106 12.09 -15.26 -1.93
N GLU A 107 12.93 -14.58 -2.68
CA GLU A 107 14.20 -14.00 -2.22
C GLU A 107 13.94 -12.63 -1.55
N TYR A 108 13.22 -12.65 -0.43
CA TYR A 108 12.65 -11.43 0.18
C TYR A 108 13.71 -10.41 0.64
N ALA A 109 14.84 -10.88 1.18
CA ALA A 109 15.91 -9.98 1.64
C ALA A 109 16.54 -9.23 0.46
N THR A 110 16.87 -9.96 -0.60
CA THR A 110 17.46 -9.40 -1.82
C THR A 110 16.43 -8.52 -2.54
N ALA A 111 15.15 -8.93 -2.60
CA ALA A 111 14.06 -8.11 -3.15
C ALA A 111 13.93 -6.75 -2.46
N ARG A 112 14.05 -6.73 -1.12
CA ARG A 112 14.06 -5.48 -0.35
C ARG A 112 15.21 -4.58 -0.77
N ASP A 113 16.41 -5.12 -0.84
CA ASP A 113 17.63 -4.35 -1.12
C ASP A 113 17.58 -3.74 -2.52
N TYR A 114 17.03 -4.46 -3.50
CA TYR A 114 16.81 -3.96 -4.85
C TYR A 114 15.71 -2.90 -4.91
N ALA A 115 14.60 -3.10 -4.21
CA ALA A 115 13.54 -2.09 -4.13
C ALA A 115 14.03 -0.80 -3.44
N LEU A 116 14.92 -0.93 -2.42
CA LEU A 116 15.55 0.22 -1.78
C LEU A 116 16.55 0.95 -2.69
N ARG A 117 17.15 0.29 -3.67
CA ARG A 117 17.97 0.94 -4.71
C ARG A 117 17.09 1.69 -5.72
N ALA A 118 15.91 1.15 -6.05
CA ALA A 118 14.98 1.81 -6.96
C ALA A 118 14.34 3.07 -6.35
N LEU A 119 13.98 3.01 -5.06
CA LEU A 119 13.16 4.04 -4.41
C LEU A 119 13.72 5.47 -4.50
N PRO A 120 15.03 5.75 -4.23
CA PRO A 120 15.57 7.10 -4.30
C PRO A 120 15.65 7.67 -5.72
N LEU A 121 15.51 6.82 -6.75
CA LEU A 121 15.54 7.25 -8.14
C LEU A 121 14.22 7.88 -8.59
N TYR A 122 13.12 7.65 -7.87
CA TYR A 122 11.82 8.27 -8.17
C TYR A 122 11.76 9.72 -7.65
N ARG A 123 11.83 10.70 -8.58
CA ARG A 123 11.91 12.13 -8.25
C ARG A 123 10.63 12.71 -7.67
N TYR A 124 9.48 12.19 -8.12
CA TYR A 124 8.15 12.71 -7.79
C TYR A 124 7.21 11.60 -7.36
N PRO A 125 6.11 11.94 -6.69
CA PRO A 125 5.01 11.02 -6.52
C PRO A 125 4.54 10.50 -7.88
N SER A 126 4.77 9.22 -8.13
CA SER A 126 4.42 8.54 -9.38
C SER A 126 3.82 7.17 -9.09
N GLU A 127 3.12 6.61 -10.07
CA GLU A 127 2.56 5.27 -9.98
C GLU A 127 3.66 4.23 -9.68
N ASP A 128 4.79 4.34 -10.38
CA ASP A 128 5.92 3.42 -10.18
C ASP A 128 6.56 3.54 -8.78
N LYS A 129 6.69 4.78 -8.25
CA LYS A 129 7.12 4.99 -6.85
C LYS A 129 6.17 4.31 -5.87
N ALA A 130 4.87 4.47 -6.08
CA ALA A 130 3.87 3.86 -5.22
C ALA A 130 3.89 2.33 -5.31
N TYR A 131 4.10 1.74 -6.49
CA TYR A 131 4.28 0.30 -6.62
C TYR A 131 5.55 -0.20 -5.92
N CYS A 132 6.66 0.52 -6.03
CA CYS A 132 7.90 0.20 -5.33
C CYS A 132 7.70 0.23 -3.80
N LEU A 133 7.06 1.26 -3.27
CA LEU A 133 6.71 1.38 -1.85
C LEU A 133 5.74 0.26 -1.41
N ASN A 134 4.75 -0.06 -2.23
CA ASN A 134 3.81 -1.15 -1.93
C ASN A 134 4.51 -2.52 -1.89
N LEU A 135 5.47 -2.76 -2.80
CA LEU A 135 6.31 -3.95 -2.78
C LEU A 135 7.16 -4.00 -1.51
N LEU A 136 7.82 -2.89 -1.14
CA LEU A 136 8.59 -2.77 0.11
C LEU A 136 7.71 -3.04 1.34
N GLY A 137 6.46 -2.59 1.33
CA GLY A 137 5.48 -2.89 2.37
C GLY A 137 5.27 -4.40 2.54
N VAL A 138 4.98 -5.10 1.44
CA VAL A 138 4.75 -6.56 1.46
C VAL A 138 6.01 -7.33 1.83
N VAL A 139 7.15 -6.98 1.26
CA VAL A 139 8.46 -7.60 1.58
C VAL A 139 8.79 -7.42 3.06
N SER A 140 8.56 -6.23 3.61
CA SER A 140 8.82 -5.95 5.03
C SER A 140 7.97 -6.80 5.96
N VAL A 141 6.70 -7.11 5.59
CA VAL A 141 5.86 -8.07 6.32
C VAL A 141 6.51 -9.46 6.32
N ARG A 142 7.01 -9.94 5.17
CA ARG A 142 7.67 -11.26 5.05
C ARG A 142 8.92 -11.35 5.91
N LEU A 143 9.67 -10.25 6.02
CA LEU A 143 10.87 -10.13 6.84
C LEU A 143 10.58 -9.82 8.32
N GLY A 144 9.31 -9.72 8.74
CA GLY A 144 8.92 -9.40 10.11
C GLY A 144 9.14 -7.93 10.52
N SER A 145 9.43 -7.05 9.57
CA SER A 145 9.66 -5.62 9.82
C SER A 145 8.36 -4.83 9.71
N PHE A 146 7.42 -5.08 10.63
CA PHE A 146 6.05 -4.56 10.56
C PHE A 146 5.98 -3.03 10.58
N GLY A 147 6.87 -2.36 11.33
CA GLY A 147 6.95 -0.90 11.36
C GLY A 147 7.23 -0.30 9.99
N ASN A 148 8.28 -0.77 9.33
CA ASN A 148 8.61 -0.33 7.98
C ASN A 148 7.51 -0.69 6.97
N ALA A 149 6.89 -1.87 7.14
CA ALA A 149 5.78 -2.31 6.30
C ALA A 149 4.61 -1.32 6.31
N VAL A 150 4.21 -0.84 7.50
CA VAL A 150 3.14 0.18 7.62
C VAL A 150 3.56 1.50 6.98
N THR A 151 4.80 1.95 7.20
CA THR A 151 5.30 3.20 6.61
C THR A 151 5.23 3.16 5.08
N TYR A 152 5.85 2.16 4.48
CA TYR A 152 5.88 2.02 3.02
C TYR A 152 4.48 1.86 2.42
N ALA A 153 3.62 1.06 3.06
CA ALA A 153 2.27 0.84 2.56
C ALA A 153 1.39 2.11 2.67
N LYS A 154 1.58 2.94 3.72
CA LYS A 154 0.91 4.23 3.84
C LYS A 154 1.39 5.24 2.80
N GLU A 155 2.72 5.37 2.63
CA GLU A 155 3.27 6.25 1.60
C GLU A 155 2.80 5.85 0.20
N ALA A 156 2.71 4.55 -0.09
CA ALA A 156 2.16 4.06 -1.34
C ALA A 156 0.69 4.47 -1.52
N LEU A 157 -0.13 4.29 -0.47
CA LEU A 157 -1.53 4.68 -0.49
C LEU A 157 -1.70 6.19 -0.71
N ASP A 158 -0.91 7.03 -0.02
CA ASP A 158 -0.97 8.48 -0.15
C ASP A 158 -0.70 8.93 -1.60
N ILE A 159 0.27 8.29 -2.27
CA ILE A 159 0.57 8.57 -3.67
C ILE A 159 -0.57 8.08 -4.58
N PHE A 160 -1.09 6.87 -4.38
CA PHE A 160 -2.22 6.37 -5.17
C PHE A 160 -3.49 7.20 -4.99
N MET A 161 -3.73 7.71 -3.77
CA MET A 161 -4.83 8.64 -3.49
C MET A 161 -4.66 9.96 -4.24
N LEU A 162 -3.42 10.48 -4.33
CA LEU A 162 -3.10 11.66 -5.12
C LEU A 162 -3.35 11.46 -6.61
N LEU A 163 -3.00 10.28 -7.14
CA LEU A 163 -3.15 9.93 -8.55
C LEU A 163 -4.60 9.57 -8.94
N GLY A 164 -5.43 9.19 -7.96
CA GLY A 164 -6.86 8.98 -8.13
C GLY A 164 -7.27 7.66 -8.81
N ASN A 165 -6.34 6.74 -9.05
CA ASN A 165 -6.65 5.44 -9.65
C ASN A 165 -7.29 4.50 -8.61
N ALA A 166 -8.57 4.23 -8.75
CA ALA A 166 -9.35 3.45 -7.79
C ALA A 166 -8.84 1.99 -7.64
N ASP A 167 -8.34 1.34 -8.69
CA ASP A 167 -7.80 -0.03 -8.59
C ASP A 167 -6.51 -0.05 -7.76
N ASP A 168 -5.62 0.91 -7.98
CA ASP A 168 -4.35 1.01 -7.26
C ASP A 168 -4.57 1.39 -5.79
N ILE A 169 -5.50 2.32 -5.52
CA ILE A 169 -5.92 2.66 -4.16
C ILE A 169 -6.44 1.42 -3.45
N SER A 170 -7.31 0.64 -4.09
CA SER A 170 -7.85 -0.59 -3.52
C SER A 170 -6.75 -1.64 -3.27
N SER A 171 -5.72 -1.69 -4.13
CA SER A 171 -4.54 -2.54 -3.97
C SER A 171 -3.71 -2.16 -2.74
N ALA A 172 -3.41 -0.88 -2.58
CA ALA A 172 -2.66 -0.37 -1.44
C ALA A 172 -3.42 -0.58 -0.12
N MET A 173 -4.74 -0.37 -0.12
CA MET A 173 -5.59 -0.65 1.04
C MET A 173 -5.56 -2.13 1.42
N ASN A 174 -5.55 -3.04 0.46
CA ASN A 174 -5.36 -4.47 0.72
C ASN A 174 -3.99 -4.77 1.35
N THR A 175 -2.93 -4.13 0.86
CA THR A 175 -1.58 -4.27 1.43
C THR A 175 -1.52 -3.75 2.87
N LEU A 176 -2.13 -2.59 3.14
CA LEU A 176 -2.24 -2.05 4.50
C LEU A 176 -3.04 -2.97 5.42
N ALA A 177 -4.18 -3.47 4.96
CA ALA A 177 -4.97 -4.43 5.74
C ALA A 177 -4.14 -5.68 6.09
N GLY A 178 -3.42 -6.25 5.12
CA GLY A 178 -2.50 -7.37 5.34
C GLY A 178 -1.38 -7.06 6.32
N THR A 179 -0.82 -5.86 6.24
CA THR A 179 0.24 -5.37 7.13
C THR A 179 -0.27 -5.24 8.57
N TYR A 180 -1.44 -4.62 8.78
CA TYR A 180 -2.06 -4.52 10.09
C TYR A 180 -2.47 -5.88 10.66
N MET A 181 -2.92 -6.82 9.82
CA MET A 181 -3.17 -8.20 10.22
C MET A 181 -1.90 -8.89 10.73
N ALA A 182 -0.78 -8.75 10.02
CA ALA A 182 0.51 -9.30 10.43
C ALA A 182 1.04 -8.65 11.72
N ALA A 183 0.76 -7.35 11.90
CA ALA A 183 1.08 -6.61 13.13
C ALA A 183 0.12 -6.91 14.31
N GLY A 184 -0.86 -7.80 14.15
CA GLY A 184 -1.81 -8.15 15.20
C GLY A 184 -2.89 -7.09 15.49
N GLN A 185 -3.17 -6.21 14.53
CA GLN A 185 -4.12 -5.09 14.64
C GLN A 185 -5.32 -5.25 13.68
N PRO A 186 -6.20 -6.25 13.88
CA PRO A 186 -7.28 -6.55 12.94
C PRO A 186 -8.36 -5.45 12.87
N GLN A 187 -8.51 -4.61 13.92
CA GLN A 187 -9.45 -3.48 13.90
C GLN A 187 -9.04 -2.43 12.85
N ASN A 188 -7.74 -2.17 12.72
CA ASN A 188 -7.20 -1.26 11.72
C ASN A 188 -7.33 -1.85 10.32
N ALA A 189 -7.07 -3.16 10.19
CA ALA A 189 -7.27 -3.88 8.94
C ALA A 189 -8.74 -3.81 8.47
N GLU A 190 -9.73 -3.89 9.38
CA GLU A 190 -11.16 -3.78 9.05
C GLU A 190 -11.47 -2.47 8.33
N GLN A 191 -10.92 -1.34 8.79
CA GLN A 191 -11.16 -0.04 8.16
C GLN A 191 -10.65 0.00 6.73
N TYR A 192 -9.40 -0.42 6.50
CA TYR A 192 -8.79 -0.40 5.17
C TYR A 192 -9.45 -1.39 4.21
N ILE A 193 -9.86 -2.57 4.69
CA ILE A 193 -10.46 -3.57 3.82
C ILE A 193 -11.85 -3.15 3.34
N LEU A 194 -12.65 -2.51 4.20
CA LEU A 194 -13.98 -2.01 3.83
C LEU A 194 -13.88 -0.86 2.81
N GLN A 195 -12.96 0.08 3.01
CA GLN A 195 -12.71 1.14 2.04
C GLN A 195 -12.15 0.58 0.73
N GLY A 196 -11.23 -0.39 0.81
CA GLY A 196 -10.67 -1.07 -0.36
C GLY A 196 -11.72 -1.75 -1.22
N LEU A 197 -12.75 -2.36 -0.60
CA LEU A 197 -13.88 -2.97 -1.32
C LEU A 197 -14.69 -1.92 -2.09
N ASP A 198 -14.97 -0.75 -1.49
CA ASP A 198 -15.64 0.35 -2.17
C ASP A 198 -14.84 0.86 -3.38
N TYR A 199 -13.51 1.03 -3.22
CA TYR A 199 -12.66 1.40 -4.35
C TYR A 199 -12.57 0.32 -5.43
N ALA A 200 -12.58 -0.96 -5.07
CA ALA A 200 -12.62 -2.04 -6.05
C ALA A 200 -13.93 -2.08 -6.84
N ASP A 201 -15.05 -1.72 -6.20
CA ASP A 201 -16.34 -1.56 -6.86
C ASP A 201 -16.33 -0.36 -7.82
N ARG A 202 -15.81 0.80 -7.41
CA ARG A 202 -15.64 1.97 -8.28
C ARG A 202 -14.71 1.69 -9.48
N ALA A 203 -13.67 0.88 -9.28
CA ALA A 203 -12.76 0.45 -10.33
C ALA A 203 -13.39 -0.58 -11.28
N ASN A 204 -14.58 -1.11 -10.96
CA ASN A 204 -15.22 -2.21 -11.66
C ASN A 204 -14.26 -3.39 -11.91
N ASN A 205 -13.43 -3.73 -10.90
CA ASN A 205 -12.45 -4.80 -10.97
C ASN A 205 -12.88 -6.00 -10.10
N PRO A 206 -13.61 -6.97 -10.67
CA PRO A 206 -14.08 -8.14 -9.91
C PRO A 206 -12.96 -9.01 -9.38
N ARG A 207 -11.81 -9.07 -10.07
CA ARG A 207 -10.64 -9.81 -9.61
C ARG A 207 -10.05 -9.17 -8.35
N ARG A 208 -9.94 -7.85 -8.30
CA ARG A 208 -9.51 -7.10 -7.12
C ARG A 208 -10.49 -7.30 -5.97
N LYS A 209 -11.78 -7.19 -6.27
CA LYS A 209 -12.85 -7.43 -5.29
C LYS A 209 -12.77 -8.82 -4.66
N ALA A 210 -12.52 -9.88 -5.44
CA ALA A 210 -12.35 -11.22 -4.92
C ALA A 210 -11.14 -11.34 -3.96
N ILE A 211 -10.04 -10.62 -4.23
CA ILE A 211 -8.86 -10.57 -3.34
C ILE A 211 -9.23 -9.91 -2.01
N LEU A 212 -9.88 -8.75 -2.07
CA LEU A 212 -10.31 -7.99 -0.88
C LEU A 212 -11.34 -8.74 -0.05
N LEU A 213 -12.30 -9.42 -0.69
CA LEU A 213 -13.26 -10.30 0.01
C LEU A 213 -12.54 -11.42 0.77
N GLY A 214 -11.49 -12.01 0.18
CA GLY A 214 -10.67 -12.99 0.87
C GLY A 214 -9.94 -12.40 2.08
N MET A 215 -9.34 -11.22 1.95
CA MET A 215 -8.71 -10.52 3.07
C MET A 215 -9.75 -10.13 4.14
N ALA A 216 -10.94 -9.66 3.74
CA ALA A 216 -12.02 -9.37 4.66
C ALA A 216 -12.40 -10.61 5.49
N SER A 217 -12.53 -11.78 4.85
CA SER A 217 -12.78 -13.03 5.57
C SER A 217 -11.74 -13.26 6.68
N GLU A 218 -10.46 -13.05 6.39
CA GLU A 218 -9.39 -13.26 7.36
C GLU A 218 -9.41 -12.22 8.49
N VAL A 219 -9.69 -10.96 8.18
CA VAL A 219 -9.86 -9.88 9.16
C VAL A 219 -11.02 -10.19 10.10
N TYR A 220 -12.18 -10.56 9.55
CA TYR A 220 -13.37 -10.86 10.37
C TYR A 220 -13.19 -12.13 11.21
N LEU A 221 -12.43 -13.11 10.71
CA LEU A 221 -12.04 -14.27 11.49
C LEU A 221 -11.22 -13.89 12.72
N ARG A 222 -10.22 -13.01 12.56
CA ARG A 222 -9.38 -12.51 13.65
C ARG A 222 -10.16 -11.63 14.66
N LEU A 223 -11.21 -10.98 14.20
CA LEU A 223 -12.13 -10.20 15.04
C LEU A 223 -13.17 -11.08 15.78
N GLY A 224 -13.17 -12.39 15.56
CA GLY A 224 -14.17 -13.31 16.12
C GLY A 224 -15.57 -13.18 15.51
N LYS A 225 -15.70 -12.44 14.41
CA LYS A 225 -16.97 -12.24 13.68
C LYS A 225 -17.14 -13.34 12.63
N ASN A 226 -17.30 -14.60 13.08
CA ASN A 226 -17.11 -15.82 12.28
C ASN A 226 -18.14 -15.94 11.13
N ASP A 227 -19.42 -15.56 11.36
CA ASP A 227 -20.45 -15.58 10.31
C ASP A 227 -20.10 -14.64 9.15
N LYS A 228 -19.59 -13.44 9.47
CA LYS A 228 -19.12 -12.49 8.44
C LYS A 228 -17.90 -13.05 7.71
N SER A 229 -16.99 -13.71 8.43
CA SER A 229 -15.83 -14.36 7.80
C SER A 229 -16.28 -15.39 6.77
N LEU A 230 -17.25 -16.25 7.12
CA LEU A 230 -17.79 -17.27 6.21
C LEU A 230 -18.50 -16.65 5.00
N ASP A 231 -19.27 -15.56 5.22
CA ASP A 231 -19.92 -14.81 4.12
C ASP A 231 -18.89 -14.28 3.14
N PHE A 232 -17.88 -13.55 3.63
CA PHE A 232 -16.84 -12.98 2.79
C PHE A 232 -16.03 -14.04 2.04
N ALA A 233 -15.67 -15.15 2.69
CA ALA A 233 -15.00 -16.28 2.04
C ALA A 233 -15.85 -16.91 0.92
N SER A 234 -17.15 -17.07 1.19
CA SER A 234 -18.09 -17.66 0.23
C SER A 234 -18.31 -16.76 -0.99
N ARG A 235 -18.43 -15.45 -0.78
CA ARG A 235 -18.50 -14.45 -1.85
C ARG A 235 -17.22 -14.40 -2.68
N ALA A 236 -16.04 -14.48 -2.05
CA ALA A 236 -14.76 -14.55 -2.75
C ALA A 236 -14.67 -15.82 -3.62
N TYR A 237 -15.10 -16.96 -3.08
CA TYR A 237 -15.14 -18.24 -3.80
C TYR A 237 -16.07 -18.17 -5.02
N SER A 238 -17.30 -17.69 -4.82
CA SER A 238 -18.29 -17.56 -5.89
C SER A 238 -17.80 -16.62 -7.01
N LEU A 239 -17.19 -15.49 -6.63
CA LEU A 239 -16.69 -14.52 -7.60
C LEU A 239 -15.52 -15.08 -8.42
N ASP A 240 -14.55 -15.76 -7.77
CA ASP A 240 -13.44 -16.42 -8.48
C ASP A 240 -13.96 -17.57 -9.37
N SER A 241 -15.00 -18.31 -8.94
CA SER A 241 -15.64 -19.37 -9.72
C SER A 241 -16.30 -18.84 -10.99
N VAL A 242 -17.10 -17.77 -10.87
CA VAL A 242 -17.77 -17.10 -12.02
C VAL A 242 -16.74 -16.55 -13.02
N MET A 243 -15.61 -16.05 -12.53
CA MET A 243 -14.52 -15.55 -13.39
C MET A 243 -13.66 -16.65 -14.02
N GLY A 244 -13.89 -17.92 -13.70
CA GLY A 244 -13.06 -19.03 -14.15
C GLY A 244 -11.64 -19.05 -13.54
N ASN A 245 -11.41 -18.39 -12.41
CA ASN A 245 -10.13 -18.37 -11.71
C ASN A 245 -9.90 -19.65 -10.89
N THR A 246 -9.92 -20.81 -11.56
CA THR A 246 -9.87 -22.14 -10.91
C THR A 246 -8.66 -22.32 -10.01
N GLY A 247 -7.49 -21.77 -10.36
CA GLY A 247 -6.29 -21.83 -9.54
C GLY A 247 -6.39 -21.12 -8.18
N ARG A 248 -7.40 -20.24 -7.98
CA ARG A 248 -7.62 -19.55 -6.71
C ARG A 248 -8.68 -20.19 -5.84
N LEU A 249 -9.53 -21.07 -6.41
CA LEU A 249 -10.61 -21.71 -5.66
C LEU A 249 -10.12 -22.49 -4.44
N PRO A 250 -9.00 -23.26 -4.50
CA PRO A 250 -8.50 -23.95 -3.31
C PRO A 250 -8.10 -23.00 -2.18
N VAL A 251 -7.55 -21.82 -2.49
CA VAL A 251 -7.24 -20.78 -1.50
C VAL A 251 -8.51 -20.29 -0.81
N ARG A 252 -9.58 -20.02 -1.60
CA ARG A 252 -10.88 -19.58 -1.05
C ARG A 252 -11.54 -20.66 -0.21
N LEU A 253 -11.37 -21.92 -0.63
CA LEU A 253 -11.88 -23.06 0.13
C LEU A 253 -11.18 -23.20 1.49
N SER A 254 -9.86 -22.97 1.55
CA SER A 254 -9.11 -22.91 2.80
C SER A 254 -9.60 -21.78 3.73
N MET A 255 -9.97 -20.63 3.17
CA MET A 255 -10.56 -19.53 3.95
C MET A 255 -11.93 -19.89 4.50
N LYS A 256 -12.79 -20.53 3.69
CA LYS A 256 -14.09 -21.05 4.14
C LYS A 256 -13.93 -22.07 5.26
N ALA A 257 -12.96 -22.99 5.12
CA ALA A 257 -12.66 -23.99 6.13
C ALA A 257 -12.29 -23.35 7.47
N ALA A 258 -11.45 -22.31 7.46
CA ALA A 258 -11.08 -21.59 8.67
C ALA A 258 -12.29 -20.90 9.34
N ALA A 259 -13.20 -20.34 8.57
CA ALA A 259 -14.43 -19.76 9.10
C ALA A 259 -15.38 -20.81 9.67
N LEU A 260 -15.51 -21.97 9.00
CA LEU A 260 -16.30 -23.11 9.49
C LEU A 260 -15.74 -23.66 10.80
N GLU A 261 -14.41 -23.81 10.89
CA GLU A 261 -13.74 -24.21 12.14
C GLU A 261 -14.07 -23.24 13.28
N ALA A 262 -13.99 -21.94 13.03
CA ALA A 262 -14.28 -20.92 14.02
C ALA A 262 -15.76 -20.88 14.46
N LEU A 263 -16.67 -21.40 13.62
CA LEU A 263 -18.09 -21.61 13.93
C LEU A 263 -18.36 -22.95 14.63
N GLY A 264 -17.32 -23.77 14.90
CA GLY A 264 -17.44 -25.10 15.52
C GLY A 264 -17.89 -26.21 14.56
N ARG A 265 -17.99 -25.93 13.26
CA ARG A 265 -18.37 -26.88 12.21
C ARG A 265 -17.11 -27.66 11.76
N ASN A 266 -16.53 -28.44 12.67
CA ASN A 266 -15.21 -29.02 12.50
C ASN A 266 -15.16 -30.08 11.37
N ASP A 267 -16.20 -30.87 11.17
CA ASP A 267 -16.25 -31.88 10.10
C ASP A 267 -16.28 -31.21 8.72
N ASP A 268 -17.14 -30.21 8.55
CA ASP A 268 -17.20 -29.41 7.31
C ASP A 268 -15.86 -28.68 7.05
N ALA A 269 -15.20 -28.20 8.10
CA ALA A 269 -13.90 -27.55 7.99
C ALA A 269 -12.81 -28.55 7.57
N LEU A 270 -12.80 -29.74 8.15
CA LEU A 270 -11.85 -30.80 7.81
C LEU A 270 -11.96 -31.21 6.33
N ASP A 271 -13.17 -31.44 5.84
CA ASP A 271 -13.42 -31.75 4.44
C ASP A 271 -12.97 -30.64 3.50
N ALA A 272 -13.31 -29.40 3.85
CA ALA A 272 -12.92 -28.23 3.06
C ALA A 272 -11.40 -28.00 3.05
N TYR A 273 -10.70 -28.23 4.17
CA TYR A 273 -9.22 -28.16 4.20
C TYR A 273 -8.59 -29.24 3.34
N ASN A 274 -9.07 -30.48 3.39
CA ASN A 274 -8.54 -31.59 2.59
C ASN A 274 -8.69 -31.30 1.08
N LEU A 275 -9.87 -30.87 0.65
CA LEU A 275 -10.12 -30.47 -0.73
C LEU A 275 -9.24 -29.29 -1.16
N ALA A 276 -9.04 -28.31 -0.25
CA ALA A 276 -8.15 -27.18 -0.53
C ALA A 276 -6.69 -27.63 -0.71
N ILE A 277 -6.20 -28.53 0.13
CA ILE A 277 -4.83 -29.07 0.07
C ILE A 277 -4.62 -29.82 -1.24
N GLU A 278 -5.58 -30.69 -1.64
CA GLU A 278 -5.52 -31.39 -2.92
C GLU A 278 -5.40 -30.42 -4.11
N GLY A 279 -6.28 -29.43 -4.16
CA GLY A 279 -6.25 -28.41 -5.19
C GLY A 279 -4.98 -27.54 -5.17
N LEU A 280 -4.43 -27.22 -3.99
CA LEU A 280 -3.19 -26.45 -3.86
C LEU A 280 -1.96 -27.24 -4.30
N ARG A 281 -1.95 -28.57 -4.07
CA ARG A 281 -0.91 -29.48 -4.60
C ARG A 281 -0.97 -29.52 -6.13
N ALA A 282 -2.18 -29.67 -6.71
CA ALA A 282 -2.37 -29.70 -8.16
C ALA A 282 -1.96 -28.38 -8.85
N THR A 283 -2.15 -27.24 -8.19
CA THR A 283 -1.76 -25.91 -8.72
C THR A 283 -0.31 -25.54 -8.45
N GLY A 284 0.43 -26.30 -7.64
CA GLY A 284 1.81 -26.01 -7.24
C GLY A 284 1.96 -24.78 -6.33
N ASN A 285 0.87 -24.30 -5.71
CA ASN A 285 0.89 -23.12 -4.83
C ASN A 285 1.44 -23.48 -3.44
N LYS A 286 2.77 -23.56 -3.33
CA LYS A 286 3.49 -23.99 -2.11
C LYS A 286 3.15 -23.14 -0.88
N GLN A 287 3.06 -21.82 -1.04
CA GLN A 287 2.78 -20.93 0.09
C GLN A 287 1.37 -21.15 0.66
N SER A 288 0.35 -21.14 -0.19
CA SER A 288 -1.03 -21.37 0.26
C SER A 288 -1.22 -22.79 0.79
N LEU A 289 -0.51 -23.77 0.23
CA LEU A 289 -0.48 -25.14 0.74
C LEU A 289 0.05 -25.17 2.17
N ALA A 290 1.20 -24.56 2.43
CA ALA A 290 1.81 -24.53 3.75
C ALA A 290 0.91 -23.82 4.79
N ILE A 291 0.28 -22.70 4.42
CA ILE A 291 -0.69 -22.00 5.27
C ILE A 291 -1.88 -22.91 5.60
N THR A 292 -2.41 -23.62 4.60
CA THR A 292 -3.57 -24.50 4.79
C THR A 292 -3.22 -25.71 5.65
N LEU A 293 -2.03 -26.30 5.45
CA LEU A 293 -1.52 -27.38 6.30
C LEU A 293 -1.38 -26.94 7.76
N ASN A 294 -0.87 -25.75 8.03
CA ASN A 294 -0.82 -25.21 9.40
C ASN A 294 -2.23 -25.10 10.01
N LYS A 295 -3.20 -24.55 9.26
CA LYS A 295 -4.59 -24.42 9.74
C LYS A 295 -5.20 -25.80 10.04
N LEU A 296 -5.05 -26.75 9.11
CA LEU A 296 -5.49 -28.13 9.32
C LEU A 296 -4.80 -28.78 10.54
N GLY A 297 -3.49 -28.57 10.69
CA GLY A 297 -2.73 -29.06 11.83
C GLY A 297 -3.31 -28.58 13.16
N PHE A 298 -3.66 -27.30 13.29
CA PHE A 298 -4.30 -26.77 14.51
C PHE A 298 -5.70 -27.33 14.74
N LEU A 299 -6.49 -27.55 13.68
CA LEU A 299 -7.80 -28.21 13.81
C LEU A 299 -7.65 -29.66 14.30
N LEU A 300 -6.73 -30.43 13.72
CA LEU A 300 -6.45 -31.81 14.10
C LEU A 300 -5.94 -31.89 15.54
N GLN A 301 -5.06 -30.99 15.95
CA GLN A 301 -4.55 -30.90 17.32
C GLN A 301 -5.70 -30.67 18.33
N LYS A 302 -6.58 -29.71 18.07
CA LYS A 302 -7.77 -29.45 18.89
C LYS A 302 -8.70 -30.67 18.97
N SER A 303 -8.74 -31.47 17.90
CA SER A 303 -9.54 -32.70 17.81
C SER A 303 -8.86 -33.92 18.43
N GLY A 304 -7.69 -33.73 19.07
CA GLY A 304 -6.93 -34.82 19.72
C GLY A 304 -6.13 -35.70 18.74
N LYS A 305 -6.11 -35.39 17.44
CA LYS A 305 -5.39 -36.13 16.39
C LYS A 305 -3.94 -35.63 16.25
N SER A 306 -3.19 -35.70 17.36
CA SER A 306 -1.85 -35.07 17.44
C SER A 306 -0.85 -35.64 16.44
N ALA A 307 -0.89 -36.93 16.10
CA ALA A 307 0.01 -37.54 15.12
C ALA A 307 -0.22 -37.01 13.69
N GLU A 308 -1.48 -36.84 13.28
CA GLU A 308 -1.84 -36.25 11.98
C GLU A 308 -1.46 -34.75 11.95
N ALA A 309 -1.66 -34.03 13.06
CA ALA A 309 -1.28 -32.62 13.20
C ALA A 309 0.24 -32.43 13.04
N VAL A 310 1.06 -33.29 13.65
CA VAL A 310 2.52 -33.29 13.51
C VAL A 310 2.94 -33.39 12.05
N ASN A 311 2.32 -34.31 11.26
CA ASN A 311 2.63 -34.43 9.84
C ASN A 311 2.32 -33.14 9.06
N CYS A 312 1.16 -32.53 9.33
CA CYS A 312 0.79 -31.26 8.72
C CYS A 312 1.79 -30.13 9.05
N PHE A 313 2.19 -30.00 10.32
CA PHE A 313 3.14 -28.97 10.73
C PHE A 313 4.55 -29.22 10.21
N HIS A 314 5.00 -30.47 10.09
CA HIS A 314 6.29 -30.80 9.49
C HIS A 314 6.33 -30.41 8.01
N GLU A 315 5.33 -30.80 7.25
CA GLU A 315 5.25 -30.43 5.83
C GLU A 315 5.16 -28.91 5.65
N ALA A 316 4.30 -28.24 6.43
CA ALA A 316 4.19 -26.79 6.41
C ALA A 316 5.51 -26.09 6.77
N GLY A 317 6.18 -26.56 7.83
CA GLY A 317 7.47 -26.01 8.26
C GLY A 317 8.58 -26.19 7.22
N ALA A 318 8.64 -27.34 6.56
CA ALA A 318 9.59 -27.58 5.47
C ALA A 318 9.34 -26.62 4.29
N LEU A 319 8.08 -26.46 3.90
CA LEU A 319 7.69 -25.52 2.86
C LEU A 319 8.04 -24.07 3.24
N PHE A 320 7.66 -23.59 4.43
CA PHE A 320 7.98 -22.23 4.87
C PHE A 320 9.48 -21.99 5.00
N SER A 321 10.25 -22.99 5.43
CA SER A 321 11.70 -22.91 5.46
C SER A 321 12.28 -22.72 4.05
N SER A 322 11.79 -23.47 3.07
CA SER A 322 12.22 -23.34 1.67
C SER A 322 11.77 -22.04 1.03
N LEU A 323 10.71 -21.41 1.57
CA LEU A 323 10.14 -20.14 1.11
C LEU A 323 10.77 -18.92 1.81
N GLY A 324 11.63 -19.11 2.82
CA GLY A 324 12.12 -18.01 3.65
C GLY A 324 11.02 -17.28 4.46
N ASP A 325 9.81 -17.86 4.57
CA ASP A 325 8.69 -17.25 5.29
C ASP A 325 8.83 -17.50 6.80
N LEU A 326 9.67 -16.68 7.43
CA LEU A 326 9.98 -16.80 8.85
C LEU A 326 8.72 -16.66 9.74
N TYR A 327 7.80 -15.76 9.37
CA TYR A 327 6.57 -15.53 10.16
C TYR A 327 5.72 -16.81 10.28
N ASN A 328 5.44 -17.45 9.16
CA ASN A 328 4.63 -18.66 9.14
C ASN A 328 5.41 -19.90 9.63
N LEU A 329 6.73 -19.93 9.48
CA LEU A 329 7.58 -20.97 10.04
C LEU A 329 7.50 -21.01 11.57
N VAL A 330 7.49 -19.86 12.24
CA VAL A 330 7.28 -19.75 13.70
C VAL A 330 5.96 -20.41 14.11
N MET A 331 4.89 -20.22 13.34
CA MET A 331 3.59 -20.84 13.63
C MET A 331 3.61 -22.36 13.47
N SER A 332 4.33 -22.89 12.46
CA SER A 332 4.52 -24.35 12.30
C SER A 332 5.27 -24.94 13.49
N GLN A 333 6.35 -24.30 13.96
CA GLN A 333 7.12 -24.77 15.11
C GLN A 333 6.30 -24.73 16.40
N LYS A 334 5.45 -23.72 16.56
CA LYS A 334 4.48 -23.66 17.66
C LYS A 334 3.55 -24.87 17.63
N GLY A 335 2.94 -25.15 16.50
CA GLY A 335 2.06 -26.30 16.33
C GLY A 335 2.75 -27.63 16.60
N LEU A 336 4.01 -27.80 16.18
CA LEU A 336 4.82 -28.97 16.44
C LEU A 336 5.05 -29.18 17.95
N TYR A 337 5.52 -28.16 18.66
CA TYR A 337 5.78 -28.33 20.09
C TYR A 337 4.51 -28.63 20.87
N GLU A 338 3.41 -27.95 20.55
CA GLU A 338 2.11 -28.19 21.20
C GLU A 338 1.57 -29.59 20.91
N SER A 339 1.74 -30.09 19.66
CA SER A 339 1.27 -31.43 19.26
C SER A 339 2.14 -32.54 19.86
N TYR A 340 3.45 -32.33 20.00
CA TYR A 340 4.35 -33.30 20.61
C TYR A 340 4.23 -33.39 22.12
N TRP A 341 3.72 -32.36 22.80
CA TRP A 341 3.74 -32.24 24.28
C TRP A 341 3.24 -33.51 24.98
N ASN A 342 2.15 -34.11 24.49
CA ASN A 342 1.55 -35.31 25.08
C ASN A 342 1.96 -36.61 24.37
N VAL A 343 2.71 -36.54 23.29
CA VAL A 343 3.05 -37.75 22.47
C VAL A 343 4.52 -38.09 22.59
N ASN A 344 5.39 -37.08 22.54
CA ASN A 344 6.85 -37.23 22.61
C ASN A 344 7.47 -35.98 23.24
N PRO A 345 7.67 -35.98 24.57
CA PRO A 345 8.19 -34.81 25.28
C PRO A 345 9.58 -34.35 24.82
N ASP A 346 10.45 -35.24 24.36
CA ASP A 346 11.79 -34.87 23.86
C ASP A 346 11.69 -34.10 22.55
N SER A 347 10.85 -34.59 21.62
CA SER A 347 10.56 -33.85 20.38
C SER A 347 9.85 -32.54 20.65
N ALA A 348 8.98 -32.46 21.64
CA ALA A 348 8.31 -31.23 22.07
C ALA A 348 9.34 -30.19 22.52
N ARG A 349 10.34 -30.59 23.33
CA ARG A 349 11.40 -29.69 23.80
C ARG A 349 12.22 -29.13 22.64
N VAL A 350 12.63 -29.99 21.71
CA VAL A 350 13.38 -29.56 20.51
C VAL A 350 12.57 -28.56 19.68
N ALA A 351 11.28 -28.83 19.47
CA ALA A 351 10.39 -27.94 18.73
C ALA A 351 10.17 -26.61 19.46
N LEU A 352 10.07 -26.63 20.81
CA LEU A 352 9.93 -25.43 21.63
C LEU A 352 11.20 -24.54 21.55
N ASP A 353 12.39 -25.16 21.68
CA ASP A 353 13.65 -24.43 21.54
C ASP A 353 13.75 -23.77 20.18
N ARG A 354 13.39 -24.48 19.12
CA ARG A 354 13.37 -23.95 17.76
C ARG A 354 12.34 -22.83 17.58
N PHE A 355 11.15 -23.00 18.16
CA PHE A 355 10.11 -21.96 18.16
C PHE A 355 10.63 -20.68 18.84
N ASN A 356 11.26 -20.80 20.02
CA ASN A 356 11.78 -19.63 20.74
C ASN A 356 12.89 -18.92 19.94
N GLN A 357 13.86 -19.66 19.37
CA GLN A 357 14.91 -19.09 18.52
C GLN A 357 14.35 -18.31 17.33
N LEU A 358 13.39 -18.90 16.61
CA LEU A 358 12.78 -18.27 15.45
C LEU A 358 11.91 -17.07 15.85
N LYS A 359 11.18 -17.18 16.96
CA LYS A 359 10.38 -16.10 17.52
C LYS A 359 11.25 -14.91 17.93
N ASP A 360 12.38 -15.17 18.59
CA ASP A 360 13.30 -14.11 18.99
C ASP A 360 13.94 -13.42 17.77
N SER A 361 14.21 -14.18 16.71
CA SER A 361 14.68 -13.62 15.44
C SER A 361 13.60 -12.77 14.76
N LEU A 362 12.34 -13.19 14.79
CA LEU A 362 11.21 -12.47 14.21
C LEU A 362 10.85 -11.19 15.01
N TYR A 363 10.88 -11.31 16.34
CA TYR A 363 10.48 -10.24 17.26
C TYR A 363 11.67 -9.70 18.04
N SER A 364 12.82 -9.50 17.37
CA SER A 364 13.97 -8.88 18.02
C SER A 364 13.57 -7.55 18.70
N ASN A 365 14.25 -7.19 19.79
CA ASN A 365 13.92 -6.01 20.59
C ASN A 365 13.73 -4.74 19.75
N ALA A 366 14.47 -4.60 18.65
CA ALA A 366 14.31 -3.47 17.72
C ALA A 366 12.97 -3.48 16.95
N THR A 367 12.45 -4.67 16.59
CA THR A 367 11.12 -4.82 15.96
C THR A 367 9.98 -4.65 16.96
N ALA A 368 10.16 -5.12 18.20
CA ALA A 368 9.18 -4.91 19.28
C ALA A 368 9.08 -3.42 19.66
N ASP A 369 10.20 -2.72 19.79
CA ASP A 369 10.23 -1.27 20.05
C ASP A 369 9.66 -0.46 18.88
N ALA A 370 9.95 -0.85 17.64
CA ALA A 370 9.35 -0.23 16.46
C ALA A 370 7.83 -0.46 16.44
N LEU A 371 7.38 -1.68 16.71
CA LEU A 371 5.94 -2.01 16.78
C LEU A 371 5.26 -1.25 17.92
N ALA A 372 5.87 -1.15 19.10
CA ALA A 372 5.34 -0.38 20.23
C ALA A 372 5.25 1.12 19.91
N LYS A 373 6.26 1.69 19.26
CA LYS A 373 6.23 3.08 18.77
C LYS A 373 5.13 3.31 17.72
N TYR A 374 4.94 2.36 16.82
CA TYR A 374 3.86 2.41 15.82
C TYR A 374 2.49 2.28 16.46
N GLN A 375 2.32 1.39 17.42
CA GLN A 375 1.08 1.27 18.18
C GLN A 375 0.78 2.57 18.93
N ALA A 376 1.77 3.16 19.61
CA ALA A 376 1.62 4.43 20.30
C ALA A 376 1.29 5.60 19.35
N ALA A 377 1.94 5.67 18.18
CA ALA A 377 1.64 6.66 17.17
C ALA A 377 0.23 6.47 16.58
N PHE A 378 -0.15 5.24 16.31
CA PHE A 378 -1.48 4.90 15.81
C PHE A 378 -2.59 5.20 16.82
N ASP A 379 -2.39 4.83 18.09
CA ASP A 379 -3.34 5.13 19.16
C ASP A 379 -3.49 6.65 19.36
N ASN A 380 -2.40 7.40 19.18
CA ASN A 380 -2.43 8.86 19.21
C ASN A 380 -3.19 9.45 18.01
N ASP A 381 -2.99 8.91 16.80
CA ASP A 381 -3.72 9.34 15.60
C ASP A 381 -5.22 8.95 15.67
N ARG A 382 -5.51 7.78 16.22
CA ARG A 382 -6.89 7.35 16.51
C ARG A 382 -7.55 8.25 17.55
N LEU A 383 -6.86 8.55 18.65
CA LEU A 383 -7.34 9.47 19.68
C LEU A 383 -7.55 10.89 19.11
N LYS A 384 -6.68 11.35 18.21
CA LYS A 384 -6.88 12.62 17.51
C LYS A 384 -8.11 12.58 16.61
N ALA A 385 -8.29 11.51 15.83
CA ALA A 385 -9.46 11.34 14.96
C ALA A 385 -10.76 11.21 15.77
N GLU A 386 -10.74 10.48 16.89
CA GLU A 386 -11.87 10.39 17.83
C GLU A 386 -12.16 11.76 18.48
N ASN A 387 -11.14 12.50 18.90
CA ASN A 387 -11.30 13.85 19.43
C ASN A 387 -11.81 14.83 18.37
N GLU A 388 -11.33 14.78 17.13
CA GLU A 388 -11.85 15.60 16.04
C GLU A 388 -13.32 15.25 15.74
N LEU A 389 -13.69 13.98 15.78
CA LEU A 389 -15.07 13.53 15.64
C LEU A 389 -15.95 14.02 16.80
N LEU A 390 -15.46 13.94 18.02
CA LEU A 390 -16.13 14.46 19.22
C LEU A 390 -16.29 15.98 19.14
N HIS A 391 -15.23 16.71 18.78
CA HIS A 391 -15.31 18.15 18.55
C HIS A 391 -16.29 18.51 17.45
N ARG A 392 -16.24 17.82 16.31
CA ARG A 392 -17.21 18.03 15.22
C ARG A 392 -18.64 17.78 15.66
N ASN A 393 -18.89 16.70 16.40
CA ASN A 393 -20.20 16.40 16.95
C ASN A 393 -20.63 17.43 17.99
N HIS A 394 -19.70 17.94 18.79
CA HIS A 394 -19.95 19.01 19.74
C HIS A 394 -20.34 20.33 19.02
N TYR A 395 -19.58 20.70 17.97
CA TYR A 395 -19.93 21.86 17.14
C TYR A 395 -21.27 21.71 16.43
N ILE A 396 -21.58 20.51 15.93
CA ILE A 396 -22.90 20.20 15.35
C ILE A 396 -24.00 20.35 16.42
N GLY A 397 -23.76 19.83 17.63
CA GLY A 397 -24.68 20.00 18.76
C GLY A 397 -24.91 21.47 19.13
N ILE A 398 -23.84 22.27 19.19
CA ILE A 398 -23.93 23.72 19.43
C ILE A 398 -24.69 24.40 18.29
N ALA A 399 -24.39 24.06 17.03
CA ALA A 399 -25.09 24.62 15.88
C ALA A 399 -26.59 24.31 15.90
N ILE A 400 -26.96 23.07 16.23
CA ILE A 400 -28.37 22.67 16.40
C ILE A 400 -29.02 23.46 17.55
N ALA A 401 -28.34 23.59 18.70
CA ALA A 401 -28.85 24.37 19.82
C ALA A 401 -29.06 25.84 19.47
N VAL A 402 -28.13 26.45 18.72
CA VAL A 402 -28.26 27.82 18.20
C VAL A 402 -29.44 27.94 17.23
N ILE A 403 -29.62 26.98 16.33
CA ILE A 403 -30.73 26.96 15.38
C ILE A 403 -32.08 26.85 16.15
N ILE A 404 -32.17 26.00 17.16
CA ILE A 404 -33.34 25.87 18.01
C ILE A 404 -33.60 27.18 18.75
N LEU A 405 -32.58 27.79 19.31
CA LEU A 405 -32.69 29.08 19.99
C LEU A 405 -33.21 30.17 19.06
N LEU A 406 -32.62 30.25 17.85
CA LEU A 406 -33.06 31.21 16.82
C LEU A 406 -34.51 30.95 16.37
N ALA A 407 -34.87 29.67 16.25
CA ALA A 407 -36.27 29.30 15.94
C ALA A 407 -37.25 29.72 17.06
N VAL A 408 -36.85 29.52 18.33
CA VAL A 408 -37.65 29.99 19.49
C VAL A 408 -37.77 31.51 19.50
N ILE A 409 -36.68 32.24 19.25
CA ILE A 409 -36.69 33.70 19.12
C ILE A 409 -37.58 34.13 17.95
N ALA A 410 -37.44 33.46 16.78
CA ALA A 410 -38.29 33.77 15.61
C ALA A 410 -39.80 33.54 15.90
N VAL A 411 -40.14 32.46 16.60
CA VAL A 411 -41.51 32.19 17.03
C VAL A 411 -41.98 33.25 18.03
N ALA A 412 -41.16 33.63 19.00
CA ALA A 412 -41.48 34.69 19.95
C ALA A 412 -41.71 36.04 19.24
N LEU A 413 -40.80 36.42 18.32
CA LEU A 413 -40.93 37.63 17.49
C LEU A 413 -42.19 37.56 16.58
N TRP A 414 -42.49 36.39 16.01
CA TRP A 414 -43.70 36.16 15.23
C TRP A 414 -44.98 36.30 16.08
N CYS A 415 -44.95 35.76 17.31
CA CYS A 415 -46.03 35.96 18.26
C CYS A 415 -46.25 37.43 18.62
N VAL A 416 -45.16 38.14 18.94
CA VAL A 416 -45.20 39.60 19.21
C VAL A 416 -45.68 40.36 17.99
N ALA A 417 -45.15 40.03 16.80
CA ALA A 417 -45.60 40.62 15.54
C ALA A 417 -47.07 40.26 15.18
N ARG A 418 -47.55 39.10 15.59
CA ARG A 418 -48.94 38.67 15.40
C ARG A 418 -49.87 39.42 16.35
N ILE A 419 -49.47 39.61 17.60
CA ILE A 419 -50.20 40.42 18.58
C ILE A 419 -50.21 41.88 18.11
N GLY A 420 -49.08 42.44 17.67
CA GLY A 420 -48.99 43.78 17.11
C GLY A 420 -49.78 43.94 15.81
N ARG A 421 -49.88 42.88 14.97
CA ARG A 421 -50.73 42.88 13.77
C ARG A 421 -52.22 42.80 14.08
N ARG A 422 -52.57 42.13 15.17
CA ARG A 422 -53.96 42.15 15.66
C ARG A 422 -54.37 43.53 16.10
N HIS A 423 -53.51 44.19 16.89
CA HIS A 423 -53.73 45.58 17.30
C HIS A 423 -53.66 46.59 16.13
N ARG A 424 -52.82 46.31 15.11
CA ARG A 424 -52.71 47.12 13.92
C ARG A 424 -53.87 46.89 12.93
N ARG A 425 -54.46 45.70 12.87
CA ARG A 425 -55.65 45.42 12.06
C ARG A 425 -56.88 46.19 12.59
N GLU A 426 -57.03 46.26 13.89
CA GLU A 426 -58.04 47.09 14.49
C GLU A 426 -57.86 48.60 14.19
N MET A 427 -56.65 49.02 13.92
CA MET A 427 -56.33 50.42 13.55
C MET A 427 -56.25 50.63 12.02
N LEU A 428 -56.00 49.59 11.20
CA LEU A 428 -55.93 49.66 9.74
C LEU A 428 -57.24 49.35 9.01
N GLU A 429 -58.24 48.79 9.66
CA GLU A 429 -59.61 48.82 9.15
C GLU A 429 -60.10 50.26 9.00
N VAL A 430 -59.50 51.16 9.74
CA VAL A 430 -59.79 52.64 9.60
C VAL A 430 -58.89 53.28 8.50
N LEU A 431 -57.82 52.68 8.09
CA LEU A 431 -56.84 53.26 7.13
C LEU A 431 -56.74 52.53 5.78
N ALA A 432 -57.45 51.40 5.58
CA ALA A 432 -57.37 50.56 4.35
C ALA A 432 -58.13 51.12 3.14
N LEU A 433 -58.48 52.42 3.18
CA LEU A 433 -59.14 53.10 2.06
C LEU A 433 -58.16 53.87 1.15
N ILE A 434 -56.83 53.80 1.34
CA ILE A 434 -55.87 54.58 0.50
C ILE A 434 -54.67 53.74 0.01
N LYS A 435 -54.79 53.25 -1.23
CA LYS A 435 -53.81 53.07 -2.33
C LYS A 435 -52.68 52.05 -2.32
N ASN A 436 -52.74 51.16 -3.35
CA ASN A 436 -51.79 50.34 -4.14
C ASN A 436 -50.72 51.13 -4.93
N PRO A 437 -49.83 50.56 -5.84
CA PRO A 437 -49.22 49.19 -6.01
C PRO A 437 -47.76 49.17 -6.63
N GLU A 438 -47.29 47.94 -6.95
CA GLU A 438 -46.31 47.51 -8.06
C GLU A 438 -44.83 47.64 -7.83
N THR A 439 -43.85 46.84 -8.29
CA THR A 439 -43.62 45.61 -9.11
C THR A 439 -42.15 45.12 -9.00
N ALA A 440 -41.90 43.88 -9.43
CA ALA A 440 -40.62 43.10 -9.50
C ALA A 440 -39.75 43.43 -10.76
N PRO A 441 -38.67 42.79 -11.28
CA PRO A 441 -38.09 41.42 -11.11
C PRO A 441 -36.54 41.21 -11.40
N ASN A 442 -35.94 40.05 -11.10
CA ASN A 442 -35.11 39.00 -11.87
C ASN A 442 -33.85 39.33 -12.68
N PRO A 443 -33.11 38.31 -13.28
CA PRO A 443 -32.17 37.26 -12.75
C PRO A 443 -30.83 37.12 -13.54
N GLU A 444 -30.10 35.95 -13.36
CA GLU A 444 -29.09 35.27 -14.26
C GLU A 444 -27.63 35.74 -14.21
N THR A 445 -26.58 34.87 -14.26
CA THR A 445 -26.14 33.76 -15.11
C THR A 445 -24.81 33.16 -14.62
N ALA A 446 -24.51 31.91 -14.99
CA ALA A 446 -23.22 31.19 -14.81
C ALA A 446 -22.29 31.38 -16.04
N PRO A 447 -20.94 31.08 -15.97
CA PRO A 447 -20.36 30.04 -16.84
C PRO A 447 -19.07 29.29 -16.38
N GLU A 448 -18.91 28.10 -16.94
CA GLU A 448 -17.78 27.37 -17.58
C GLU A 448 -16.46 27.00 -16.89
N SER A 449 -16.23 25.69 -16.98
CA SER A 449 -15.04 24.80 -17.15
C SER A 449 -13.63 25.24 -16.74
N ALA A 450 -13.02 24.38 -15.89
CA ALA A 450 -11.60 24.40 -15.52
C ALA A 450 -10.87 23.12 -15.99
N PRO A 451 -9.54 23.17 -16.28
CA PRO A 451 -8.73 22.03 -16.66
C PRO A 451 -8.62 20.98 -15.55
N SER A 452 -8.38 19.70 -15.92
CA SER A 452 -8.34 18.57 -14.99
C SER A 452 -7.36 18.82 -13.82
N GLU A 453 -7.72 18.38 -12.62
CA GLU A 453 -6.90 18.59 -11.40
C GLU A 453 -5.48 17.99 -11.53
N ALA A 454 -5.32 16.89 -12.26
CA ALA A 454 -4.02 16.28 -12.54
C ALA A 454 -3.10 17.22 -13.34
N SER A 455 -3.63 17.93 -14.35
CA SER A 455 -2.89 18.93 -15.13
C SER A 455 -2.48 20.13 -14.26
N PHE A 456 -3.32 20.51 -13.31
CA PHE A 456 -3.02 21.60 -12.38
C PHE A 456 -1.87 21.24 -11.43
N ILE A 457 -1.87 20.06 -10.86
CA ILE A 457 -0.81 19.60 -9.94
C ILE A 457 0.53 19.50 -10.69
N GLN A 458 0.53 19.00 -11.91
CA GLN A 458 1.75 18.95 -12.72
C GLN A 458 2.33 20.34 -12.96
N GLN A 459 1.50 21.33 -13.30
CA GLN A 459 1.95 22.72 -13.44
C GLN A 459 2.55 23.28 -12.13
N VAL A 460 1.98 22.92 -10.97
CA VAL A 460 2.54 23.30 -9.67
C VAL A 460 3.93 22.67 -9.46
N ILE A 461 4.10 21.40 -9.77
CA ILE A 461 5.37 20.69 -9.67
C ILE A 461 6.41 21.36 -10.56
N ASP A 462 6.08 21.63 -11.82
CA ASP A 462 6.99 22.23 -12.80
C ASP A 462 7.45 23.63 -12.34
N LEU A 463 6.56 24.42 -11.77
CA LEU A 463 6.90 25.75 -11.22
C LEU A 463 7.80 25.67 -9.99
N VAL A 464 7.59 24.67 -9.13
CA VAL A 464 8.48 24.43 -7.97
C VAL A 464 9.87 24.00 -8.44
N GLU A 465 9.95 23.12 -9.44
CA GLU A 465 11.21 22.68 -10.04
C GLU A 465 11.98 23.83 -10.68
N ASP A 466 11.30 24.71 -11.40
CA ASP A 466 11.90 25.93 -11.96
C ASP A 466 12.42 26.85 -10.84
N GLY A 467 11.66 27.00 -9.77
CA GLY A 467 12.06 27.74 -8.59
C GLY A 467 13.31 27.18 -7.93
N ILE A 468 13.38 25.85 -7.74
CA ILE A 468 14.56 25.18 -7.17
C ILE A 468 15.81 25.38 -8.04
N LYS A 469 15.66 25.42 -9.36
CA LYS A 469 16.79 25.59 -10.30
C LYS A 469 17.30 27.02 -10.37
N ASN A 470 16.40 27.98 -10.38
CA ASN A 470 16.72 29.37 -10.71
C ASN A 470 16.74 30.30 -9.47
N ASP A 471 15.72 30.22 -8.62
CA ASP A 471 15.57 31.07 -7.45
C ASP A 471 14.56 30.45 -6.46
N ILE A 472 15.05 29.93 -5.36
CA ILE A 472 14.25 29.22 -4.34
C ILE A 472 13.13 30.10 -3.75
N SER A 473 13.25 31.44 -3.77
CA SER A 473 12.18 32.33 -3.31
C SER A 473 10.90 32.21 -4.13
N ARG A 474 10.99 31.71 -5.36
CA ARG A 474 9.87 31.42 -6.26
C ARG A 474 9.04 30.19 -5.82
N CYS A 475 9.56 29.36 -4.93
CA CYS A 475 8.82 28.24 -4.34
C CYS A 475 7.80 28.67 -3.26
N SER A 476 7.42 29.94 -3.23
CA SER A 476 6.41 30.45 -2.31
C SER A 476 4.99 30.29 -2.85
N VAL A 477 4.04 30.06 -1.94
CA VAL A 477 2.60 29.93 -2.27
C VAL A 477 2.10 31.14 -3.07
N ALA A 478 2.51 32.35 -2.66
CA ALA A 478 2.12 33.59 -3.31
C ALA A 478 2.65 33.68 -4.74
N PHE A 479 3.92 33.33 -4.96
CA PHE A 479 4.53 33.36 -6.28
C PHE A 479 3.88 32.38 -7.24
N ILE A 480 3.72 31.11 -6.81
CA ILE A 480 3.13 30.06 -7.64
C ILE A 480 1.68 30.40 -8.00
N ALA A 481 0.88 30.87 -7.04
CA ALA A 481 -0.49 31.30 -7.30
C ALA A 481 -0.54 32.43 -8.34
N LYS A 482 0.39 33.40 -8.26
CA LYS A 482 0.51 34.48 -9.23
C LYS A 482 0.88 33.98 -10.63
N GLN A 483 1.81 33.02 -10.74
CA GLN A 483 2.19 32.42 -12.03
C GLN A 483 1.03 31.65 -12.68
N LEU A 484 0.22 31.01 -11.87
CA LEU A 484 -0.98 30.30 -12.33
C LEU A 484 -2.19 31.23 -12.55
N SER A 485 -2.01 32.54 -12.38
CA SER A 485 -3.06 33.56 -12.56
C SER A 485 -4.31 33.32 -11.69
N ILE A 486 -4.12 32.78 -10.47
CA ILE A 486 -5.20 32.52 -9.51
C ILE A 486 -4.92 33.16 -8.15
N SER A 487 -5.99 33.36 -7.36
CA SER A 487 -5.81 33.87 -6.00
C SER A 487 -5.15 32.81 -5.11
N GLU A 488 -4.39 33.24 -4.09
CA GLU A 488 -3.81 32.31 -3.10
C GLU A 488 -4.88 31.44 -2.43
N GLN A 489 -6.06 31.99 -2.21
CA GLN A 489 -7.16 31.22 -1.60
C GLN A 489 -7.64 30.11 -2.52
N THR A 490 -7.78 30.40 -3.83
CA THR A 490 -8.11 29.39 -4.85
C THR A 490 -7.02 28.35 -4.97
N PHE A 491 -5.74 28.77 -4.97
CA PHE A 491 -4.59 27.87 -4.99
C PHE A 491 -4.59 26.93 -3.78
N ARG A 492 -4.79 27.48 -2.56
CA ARG A 492 -4.83 26.68 -1.33
C ARG A 492 -5.96 25.65 -1.35
N ARG A 493 -7.14 26.02 -1.86
CA ARG A 493 -8.27 25.13 -1.99
C ARG A 493 -7.96 24.00 -2.98
N ARG A 494 -7.55 24.33 -4.22
CA ARG A 494 -7.28 23.35 -5.28
C ARG A 494 -6.16 22.35 -4.91
N VAL A 495 -5.05 22.83 -4.35
CA VAL A 495 -3.97 21.92 -3.91
C VAL A 495 -4.48 20.98 -2.80
N ARG A 496 -5.29 21.47 -1.86
CA ARG A 496 -5.83 20.63 -0.79
C ARG A 496 -6.86 19.62 -1.31
N GLU A 497 -7.70 20.01 -2.26
CA GLU A 497 -8.66 19.13 -2.91
C GLU A 497 -7.95 18.01 -3.71
N ALA A 498 -6.89 18.35 -4.44
CA ALA A 498 -6.14 17.42 -5.27
C ALA A 498 -5.16 16.54 -4.49
N THR A 499 -4.54 17.03 -3.40
CA THR A 499 -3.44 16.33 -2.72
C THR A 499 -3.76 15.92 -1.28
N GLY A 500 -4.85 16.40 -0.71
CA GLY A 500 -5.17 16.26 0.71
C GLY A 500 -4.26 17.07 1.65
N GLN A 501 -3.23 17.74 1.11
CA GLN A 501 -2.22 18.45 1.87
C GLN A 501 -2.35 19.97 1.77
N SER A 502 -1.73 20.69 2.72
CA SER A 502 -1.59 22.13 2.55
C SER A 502 -0.56 22.45 1.44
N PRO A 503 -0.74 23.52 0.64
CA PRO A 503 0.23 23.89 -0.39
C PRO A 503 1.66 24.03 0.13
N LYS A 504 1.82 24.57 1.33
CA LYS A 504 3.13 24.71 1.97
C LYS A 504 3.76 23.36 2.26
N THR A 505 2.97 22.38 2.72
CA THR A 505 3.44 21.02 2.98
C THR A 505 3.81 20.32 1.68
N PHE A 506 2.97 20.43 0.66
CA PHE A 506 3.20 19.85 -0.65
C PHE A 506 4.46 20.40 -1.33
N ILE A 507 4.61 21.72 -1.41
CA ILE A 507 5.81 22.36 -1.95
C ILE A 507 7.05 21.97 -1.14
N SER A 508 6.96 21.97 0.20
CA SER A 508 8.08 21.59 1.07
C SER A 508 8.51 20.15 0.85
N ALA A 509 7.58 19.23 0.57
CA ALA A 509 7.92 17.84 0.28
C ALA A 509 8.76 17.70 -1.00
N ILE A 510 8.38 18.41 -2.07
CA ILE A 510 9.13 18.43 -3.33
C ILE A 510 10.54 19.02 -3.12
N VAL A 511 10.63 20.14 -2.40
CA VAL A 511 11.90 20.81 -2.07
C VAL A 511 12.81 19.86 -1.26
N MET A 512 12.24 19.18 -0.26
CA MET A 512 12.99 18.21 0.57
C MET A 512 13.45 16.99 -0.20
N GLU A 513 12.63 16.47 -1.10
CA GLU A 513 13.02 15.36 -1.96
C GLU A 513 14.19 15.73 -2.87
N ARG A 514 14.18 16.95 -3.40
CA ARG A 514 15.30 17.45 -4.22
C ARG A 514 16.59 17.64 -3.41
N ALA A 515 16.46 18.13 -2.17
CA ALA A 515 17.58 18.26 -1.25
C ALA A 515 18.16 16.87 -0.86
N ALA A 516 17.28 15.88 -0.67
CA ALA A 516 17.69 14.50 -0.38
C ALA A 516 18.54 13.89 -1.51
N ARG A 517 18.14 14.11 -2.76
CA ARG A 517 18.94 13.68 -3.93
C ARG A 517 20.29 14.36 -3.97
N MET A 518 20.33 15.68 -3.72
CA MET A 518 21.60 16.39 -3.71
C MET A 518 22.56 15.86 -2.62
N LEU A 519 22.01 15.37 -1.50
CA LEU A 519 22.81 14.73 -0.46
C LEU A 519 23.48 13.42 -0.92
N THR A 520 22.85 12.68 -1.84
CA THR A 520 23.36 11.42 -2.39
C THR A 520 24.19 11.61 -3.65
N ASP A 521 23.76 12.49 -4.55
CA ASP A 521 24.39 12.70 -5.85
C ASP A 521 25.69 13.52 -5.76
N THR A 522 25.84 14.31 -4.70
CA THR A 522 27.01 15.17 -4.47
C THR A 522 27.46 15.09 -3.01
N PRO A 523 27.97 13.94 -2.56
CA PRO A 523 28.30 13.68 -1.16
C PRO A 523 29.40 14.60 -0.60
N GLU A 524 30.19 15.21 -1.46
CA GLU A 524 31.25 16.15 -1.11
C GLU A 524 30.74 17.51 -0.66
N ILE A 525 29.51 17.88 -1.00
CA ILE A 525 28.94 19.18 -0.60
C ILE A 525 28.53 19.17 0.87
N PRO A 526 29.00 20.11 1.68
CA PRO A 526 28.56 20.21 3.08
C PRO A 526 27.04 20.36 3.23
N VAL A 527 26.49 19.75 4.26
CA VAL A 527 25.03 19.83 4.56
C VAL A 527 24.57 21.29 4.74
N ALA A 528 25.43 22.16 5.27
CA ALA A 528 25.16 23.58 5.44
C ALA A 528 24.97 24.30 4.10
N ASP A 529 25.80 23.95 3.10
CA ASP A 529 25.73 24.56 1.76
C ASP A 529 24.48 24.08 1.01
N ILE A 530 24.12 22.81 1.19
CA ILE A 530 22.86 22.28 0.69
C ILE A 530 21.68 23.00 1.36
N ALA A 531 21.69 23.17 2.67
CA ALA A 531 20.66 23.91 3.41
C ALA A 531 20.49 25.34 2.86
N ALA A 532 21.58 26.06 2.69
CA ALA A 532 21.55 27.43 2.13
C ALA A 532 20.98 27.46 0.71
N ARG A 533 21.36 26.49 -0.14
CA ARG A 533 20.85 26.38 -1.52
C ARG A 533 19.35 26.14 -1.60
N PHE A 534 18.78 25.46 -0.60
CA PHE A 534 17.34 25.22 -0.50
C PHE A 534 16.60 26.24 0.38
N GLY A 535 17.22 27.41 0.62
CA GLY A 535 16.59 28.57 1.25
C GLY A 535 16.46 28.51 2.76
N PHE A 536 17.29 27.69 3.44
CA PHE A 536 17.35 27.68 4.89
C PHE A 536 18.45 28.62 5.41
N GLU A 537 18.10 29.42 6.40
CA GLU A 537 19.02 30.37 7.02
C GLU A 537 20.16 29.66 7.77
N ASP A 538 19.88 28.48 8.32
CA ASP A 538 20.86 27.66 9.03
C ASP A 538 20.67 26.15 8.79
N ALA A 539 21.73 25.38 9.04
CA ALA A 539 21.73 23.93 8.89
C ALA A 539 20.84 23.22 9.93
N SER A 540 20.52 23.86 11.05
CA SER A 540 19.65 23.32 12.10
C SER A 540 18.21 23.29 11.65
N GLY A 541 17.70 24.41 11.10
CA GLY A 541 16.37 24.50 10.52
C GLY A 541 16.14 23.49 9.40
N PHE A 542 17.15 23.35 8.51
CA PHE A 542 17.12 22.33 7.46
C PHE A 542 17.08 20.91 8.06
N THR A 543 17.94 20.61 9.02
CA THR A 543 17.99 19.29 9.67
C THR A 543 16.65 18.92 10.32
N HIS A 544 16.00 19.86 11.00
CA HIS A 544 14.69 19.63 11.57
C HIS A 544 13.60 19.37 10.52
N ALA A 545 13.59 20.17 9.46
CA ALA A 545 12.65 20.02 8.36
C ALA A 545 12.87 18.66 7.63
N PHE A 546 14.11 18.34 7.36
CA PHE A 546 14.50 17.09 6.70
C PHE A 546 14.13 15.86 7.52
N LYS A 547 14.45 15.86 8.83
CA LYS A 547 14.13 14.76 9.73
C LYS A 547 12.61 14.55 9.85
N ARG A 548 11.82 15.60 9.76
CA ARG A 548 10.35 15.50 9.78
C ARG A 548 9.81 14.78 8.54
N VAL A 549 10.48 14.91 7.39
CA VAL A 549 10.06 14.30 6.12
C VAL A 549 10.62 12.87 5.99
N PHE A 550 11.90 12.67 6.27
CA PHE A 550 12.61 11.42 6.02
C PHE A 550 12.88 10.57 7.28
N GLY A 551 12.48 11.02 8.46
CA GLY A 551 12.67 10.29 9.72
C GLY A 551 14.10 10.26 10.26
N CYS A 552 15.10 10.68 9.47
CA CYS A 552 16.52 10.71 9.83
C CYS A 552 17.15 12.07 9.50
N THR A 553 18.35 12.33 10.05
CA THR A 553 19.08 13.56 9.74
C THR A 553 19.67 13.51 8.33
N PRO A 554 19.94 14.69 7.68
CA PRO A 554 20.60 14.73 6.36
C PRO A 554 21.90 13.94 6.29
N THR A 555 22.72 14.00 7.35
CA THR A 555 23.97 13.24 7.46
C THR A 555 23.72 11.73 7.54
N GLN A 556 22.73 11.32 8.35
CA GLN A 556 22.34 9.90 8.41
C GLN A 556 21.76 9.41 7.08
N TYR A 557 20.97 10.24 6.43
CA TYR A 557 20.42 9.92 5.11
C TYR A 557 21.52 9.71 4.08
N ARG A 558 22.47 10.63 4.01
CA ARG A 558 23.67 10.53 3.15
C ARG A 558 24.42 9.23 3.40
N ASN A 559 24.77 8.94 4.67
CA ASN A 559 25.58 7.78 5.02
C ASN A 559 24.88 6.43 4.78
N ASN A 560 23.54 6.42 4.76
CA ASN A 560 22.76 5.22 4.53
C ASN A 560 22.48 4.94 3.04
N HIS A 561 22.79 5.90 2.15
CA HIS A 561 22.47 5.82 0.73
C HIS A 561 23.70 6.00 -0.18
N ILE A 562 24.89 6.12 0.40
CA ILE A 562 26.20 5.97 -0.24
C ILE A 562 26.78 4.61 0.15
#